data_08a59a2b587f3a6a43372c674a224d03
#
_entry.id   08a59a2b587f3a6a43372c674a224d03
#
_cell.length_a   1.000
_cell.length_b   1.000
_cell.length_c   1.000
_cell.angle_alpha   90.00
_cell.angle_beta   90.00
_cell.angle_gamma   90.00
#
_symmetry.space_group_name_H-M   'P 1'
#
loop_
_entity.id
_entity.type
_entity.pdbx_description
1 polymer ?
#
loop_
_entity_poly.entity_id
_entity_poly.type
_entity_poly.pdbx_seq_one_letter_code
_entity_poly.pdbx_strand_id
1 'polypeptide(L)'
;MANPVSQFQILSKEPDATARFYGELFGWTVDAANPLGYRRIDTGTTEGIQGGIWPAPPQAPNFVQLFMSVSDMSAALARAERLGARVLIPPTVLPEGDEMAVLLDPLGMSFAVWRSHR
;
A
#
# COMPACT_ATOMS: atom_id res chain seq x y z
N MET A 1 -1.56 -8.13 20.34
CA MET A 1 -0.91 -8.78 19.20
C MET A 1 -0.36 -7.75 18.27
N ALA A 2 0.85 -7.99 17.79
CA ALA A 2 1.47 -7.06 16.87
C ALA A 2 1.07 -7.39 15.43
N ASN A 3 0.97 -6.34 14.62
CA ASN A 3 0.59 -6.49 13.20
C ASN A 3 1.84 -6.24 12.35
N PRO A 4 2.15 -7.15 11.42
CA PRO A 4 3.35 -6.97 10.61
C PRO A 4 3.16 -5.90 9.54
N VAL A 5 4.26 -5.28 9.13
CA VAL A 5 4.29 -4.53 7.89
C VAL A 5 4.38 -5.57 6.77
N SER A 6 3.33 -5.68 5.98
CA SER A 6 3.24 -6.74 4.98
C SER A 6 3.80 -6.34 3.62
N GLN A 7 3.75 -5.04 3.31
CA GLN A 7 4.25 -4.56 2.03
C GLN A 7 4.42 -3.04 2.09
N PHE A 8 5.14 -2.51 1.12
CA PHE A 8 5.24 -1.08 0.90
C PHE A 8 4.54 -0.72 -0.41
N GLN A 9 4.12 0.54 -0.55
CA GLN A 9 3.57 1.04 -1.80
C GLN A 9 4.21 2.39 -2.09
N ILE A 10 4.63 2.55 -3.33
CA ILE A 10 5.17 3.82 -3.81
C ILE A 10 4.08 4.50 -4.61
N LEU A 11 3.70 5.70 -4.22
CA LEU A 11 2.69 6.48 -4.93
C LEU A 11 3.43 7.50 -5.79
N SER A 12 3.31 7.38 -7.10
CA SER A 12 4.10 8.17 -8.02
C SER A 12 3.22 8.88 -9.04
N LYS A 13 3.59 10.10 -9.36
CA LYS A 13 2.92 10.84 -10.44
C LYS A 13 3.34 10.33 -11.81
N GLU A 14 4.47 9.62 -11.88
CA GLU A 14 4.94 8.99 -13.12
C GLU A 14 5.37 7.56 -12.81
N PRO A 15 4.38 6.65 -12.66
CA PRO A 15 4.67 5.27 -12.23
C PRO A 15 5.65 4.54 -13.11
N ASP A 16 5.60 4.75 -14.42
CA ASP A 16 6.51 4.04 -15.33
C ASP A 16 7.95 4.50 -15.16
N ALA A 17 8.16 5.81 -14.97
CA ALA A 17 9.51 6.33 -14.71
C ALA A 17 10.04 5.83 -13.37
N THR A 18 9.19 5.78 -12.36
CA THR A 18 9.54 5.24 -11.04
C THR A 18 9.93 3.77 -11.16
N ALA A 19 9.12 2.99 -11.87
CA ALA A 19 9.39 1.57 -12.06
C ALA A 19 10.74 1.35 -12.74
N ARG A 20 11.04 2.16 -13.74
CA ARG A 20 12.29 2.03 -14.48
C ARG A 20 13.49 2.36 -13.59
N PHE A 21 13.38 3.43 -12.81
CA PHE A 21 14.47 3.83 -11.92
C PHE A 21 14.82 2.74 -10.91
N TYR A 22 13.81 2.26 -10.18
CA TYR A 22 14.05 1.26 -9.15
C TYR A 22 14.41 -0.10 -9.73
N GLY A 23 13.82 -0.44 -10.88
CA GLY A 23 14.17 -1.68 -11.56
C GLY A 23 15.62 -1.71 -12.01
N GLU A 24 16.10 -0.60 -12.57
CA GLU A 24 17.50 -0.53 -13.02
C GLU A 24 18.48 -0.49 -11.86
N LEU A 25 18.12 0.23 -10.79
CA LEU A 25 19.02 0.39 -9.66
C LEU A 25 19.12 -0.87 -8.81
N PHE A 26 17.99 -1.53 -8.54
CA PHE A 26 17.92 -2.64 -7.59
C PHE A 26 17.63 -3.99 -8.23
N GLY A 27 17.43 -4.05 -9.54
CA GLY A 27 17.16 -5.31 -10.22
C GLY A 27 15.74 -5.83 -10.01
N TRP A 28 14.81 -4.98 -9.63
CA TRP A 28 13.41 -5.39 -9.43
C TRP A 28 12.71 -5.58 -10.77
N THR A 29 11.84 -6.59 -10.85
CA THR A 29 10.91 -6.70 -11.97
C THR A 29 9.59 -6.09 -11.59
N VAL A 30 8.93 -5.44 -12.57
CA VAL A 30 7.69 -4.72 -12.33
C VAL A 30 6.66 -5.20 -13.36
N ASP A 31 5.52 -5.63 -12.85
CA ASP A 31 4.44 -6.17 -13.67
C ASP A 31 3.23 -5.24 -13.60
N ALA A 32 2.82 -4.71 -14.76
CA ALA A 32 1.68 -3.79 -14.87
C ALA A 32 0.45 -4.46 -15.50
N ALA A 33 0.44 -5.77 -15.64
CA ALA A 33 -0.65 -6.47 -16.34
C ALA A 33 -1.85 -6.68 -15.42
N ASN A 34 -2.59 -5.58 -15.18
CA ASN A 34 -3.83 -5.63 -14.39
C ASN A 34 -4.70 -4.42 -14.75
N PRO A 35 -6.02 -4.49 -14.50
CA PRO A 35 -6.94 -3.43 -14.92
C PRO A 35 -6.84 -2.14 -14.09
N LEU A 36 -6.16 -2.16 -12.95
CA LEU A 36 -6.10 -1.01 -12.06
C LEU A 36 -4.91 -0.09 -12.34
N GLY A 37 -4.01 -0.48 -13.24
CA GLY A 37 -2.79 0.28 -13.47
C GLY A 37 -1.78 0.17 -12.34
N TYR A 38 -1.98 -0.80 -11.45
CA TYR A 38 -1.08 -1.08 -10.36
C TYR A 38 0.17 -1.79 -10.91
N ARG A 39 1.35 -1.35 -10.49
CA ARG A 39 2.60 -2.00 -10.88
C ARG A 39 3.10 -2.81 -9.71
N ARG A 40 3.01 -4.13 -9.84
CA ARG A 40 3.49 -5.03 -8.79
C ARG A 40 5.00 -5.19 -8.89
N ILE A 41 5.68 -4.97 -7.77
CA ILE A 41 7.13 -5.13 -7.70
C ILE A 41 7.45 -6.53 -7.20
N ASP A 42 8.37 -7.18 -7.89
CA ASP A 42 8.97 -8.43 -7.46
C ASP A 42 10.46 -8.16 -7.28
N THR A 43 10.93 -8.19 -6.04
CA THR A 43 12.33 -7.94 -5.74
C THR A 43 13.23 -9.13 -6.08
N GLY A 44 12.63 -10.29 -6.37
CA GLY A 44 13.39 -11.49 -6.74
C GLY A 44 14.01 -12.24 -5.57
N THR A 45 13.64 -11.86 -4.35
CA THR A 45 14.19 -12.49 -3.14
C THR A 45 13.09 -12.58 -2.09
N THR A 46 13.26 -13.53 -1.16
CA THR A 46 12.36 -13.64 -0.01
C THR A 46 12.86 -12.84 1.19
N GLU A 47 14.00 -12.18 1.06
CA GLU A 47 14.47 -11.27 2.09
C GLU A 47 13.72 -9.96 1.98
N GLY A 48 13.19 -9.49 3.10
CA GLY A 48 12.42 -8.26 3.13
C GLY A 48 11.01 -8.43 2.58
N ILE A 49 10.36 -7.30 2.34
CA ILE A 49 8.98 -7.27 1.89
C ILE A 49 8.89 -6.94 0.40
N GLN A 50 7.77 -7.29 -0.18
CA GLN A 50 7.44 -6.92 -1.55
C GLN A 50 6.57 -5.67 -1.54
N GLY A 51 6.29 -5.12 -2.70
CA GLY A 51 5.46 -3.94 -2.77
C GLY A 51 4.93 -3.66 -4.16
N GLY A 52 4.62 -2.39 -4.40
CA GLY A 52 4.09 -1.99 -5.68
C GLY A 52 4.15 -0.48 -5.87
N ILE A 53 3.72 -0.08 -7.05
CA ILE A 53 3.68 1.33 -7.43
C ILE A 53 2.27 1.64 -7.92
N TRP A 54 1.67 2.68 -7.33
CA TRP A 54 0.36 3.20 -7.76
C TRP A 54 0.53 4.59 -8.32
N PRO A 55 -0.35 5.00 -9.23
CA PRO A 55 -0.41 6.43 -9.58
C PRO A 55 -0.77 7.23 -8.34
N ALA A 56 -0.02 8.31 -8.08
CA ALA A 56 -0.35 9.18 -6.96
C ALA A 56 -1.60 10.00 -7.27
N PRO A 57 -2.42 10.32 -6.25
CA PRO A 57 -3.55 11.23 -6.47
C PRO A 57 -3.08 12.57 -7.02
N PRO A 58 -3.90 13.25 -7.85
CA PRO A 58 -3.46 14.47 -8.53
C PRO A 58 -2.91 15.57 -7.64
N GLN A 59 -3.46 15.73 -6.43
CA GLN A 59 -3.02 16.77 -5.52
C GLN A 59 -1.95 16.32 -4.52
N ALA A 60 -1.60 15.05 -4.54
CA ALA A 60 -0.62 14.53 -3.60
C ALA A 60 0.79 14.62 -4.18
N PRO A 61 1.81 14.79 -3.33
CA PRO A 61 3.19 14.61 -3.80
C PRO A 61 3.48 13.13 -4.02
N ASN A 62 4.65 12.82 -4.56
CA ASN A 62 5.13 11.44 -4.54
C ASN A 62 5.40 11.05 -3.09
N PHE A 63 5.02 9.84 -2.69
CA PHE A 63 5.25 9.39 -1.31
C PHE A 63 5.23 7.87 -1.23
N VAL A 64 5.71 7.36 -0.11
CA VAL A 64 5.71 5.92 0.17
C VAL A 64 4.75 5.65 1.31
N GLN A 65 4.02 4.54 1.21
CA GLN A 65 3.00 4.17 2.17
C GLN A 65 3.26 2.76 2.66
N LEU A 66 3.21 2.56 3.98
CA LEU A 66 3.34 1.23 4.56
C LEU A 66 1.97 0.59 4.69
N PHE A 67 1.92 -0.72 4.44
CA PHE A 67 0.70 -1.50 4.62
C PHE A 67 0.89 -2.46 5.77
N MET A 68 0.04 -2.35 6.78
CA MET A 68 0.05 -3.24 7.93
C MET A 68 -1.07 -4.26 7.81
N SER A 69 -0.73 -5.53 8.02
CA SER A 69 -1.71 -6.61 7.94
C SER A 69 -2.56 -6.68 9.20
N VAL A 70 -3.87 -6.80 9.02
CA VAL A 70 -4.82 -6.97 10.12
C VAL A 70 -5.73 -8.14 9.82
N SER A 71 -6.27 -8.76 10.87
CA SER A 71 -7.20 -9.87 10.70
C SER A 71 -8.66 -9.42 10.69
N ASP A 72 -8.95 -8.26 11.26
CA ASP A 72 -10.31 -7.73 11.37
C ASP A 72 -10.28 -6.25 11.00
N MET A 73 -10.75 -5.95 9.79
CA MET A 73 -10.71 -4.59 9.25
C MET A 73 -11.56 -3.63 10.08
N SER A 74 -12.78 -4.01 10.42
CA SER A 74 -13.68 -3.13 11.18
C SER A 74 -13.11 -2.79 12.55
N ALA A 75 -12.58 -3.78 13.24
CA ALA A 75 -11.99 -3.58 14.56
C ALA A 75 -10.75 -2.68 14.47
N ALA A 76 -9.92 -2.88 13.46
CA ALA A 76 -8.72 -2.08 13.27
C ALA A 76 -9.06 -0.62 13.03
N LEU A 77 -10.05 -0.33 12.16
CA LEU A 77 -10.44 1.04 11.90
C LEU A 77 -11.08 1.72 13.10
N ALA A 78 -11.96 1.00 13.81
CA ALA A 78 -12.59 1.56 15.00
C ALA A 78 -11.54 1.92 16.06
N ARG A 79 -10.56 1.04 16.26
CA ARG A 79 -9.49 1.32 17.21
C ARG A 79 -8.61 2.49 16.75
N ALA A 80 -8.30 2.54 15.45
CA ALA A 80 -7.50 3.63 14.91
C ALA A 80 -8.17 4.99 15.16
N GLU A 81 -9.47 5.07 14.91
CA GLU A 81 -10.20 6.32 15.13
C GLU A 81 -10.23 6.71 16.60
N ARG A 82 -10.37 5.74 17.51
CA ARG A 82 -10.29 6.03 18.94
C ARG A 82 -8.92 6.57 19.33
N LEU A 83 -7.88 6.20 18.59
CA LEU A 83 -6.51 6.66 18.86
C LEU A 83 -6.15 7.95 18.12
N GLY A 84 -7.10 8.54 17.39
CA GLY A 84 -6.93 9.84 16.75
C GLY A 84 -6.67 9.81 15.26
N ALA A 85 -6.75 8.65 14.63
CA ALA A 85 -6.58 8.54 13.18
C ALA A 85 -7.86 8.96 12.45
N ARG A 86 -7.69 9.31 11.16
CA ARG A 86 -8.82 9.60 10.27
C ARG A 86 -8.77 8.67 9.09
N VAL A 87 -9.94 8.15 8.69
CA VAL A 87 -10.06 7.31 7.50
C VAL A 87 -10.12 8.20 6.26
N LEU A 88 -9.18 8.03 5.34
CA LEU A 88 -9.17 8.73 4.05
C LEU A 88 -9.91 7.94 2.99
N ILE A 89 -9.60 6.64 2.88
CA ILE A 89 -10.24 5.75 1.93
C ILE A 89 -10.83 4.61 2.75
N PRO A 90 -12.17 4.47 2.74
CA PRO A 90 -12.81 3.42 3.54
C PRO A 90 -12.44 2.03 3.02
N PRO A 91 -12.74 0.99 3.80
CA PRO A 91 -12.44 -0.38 3.36
C PRO A 91 -12.95 -0.65 1.96
N THR A 92 -12.05 -1.13 1.11
CA THR A 92 -12.31 -1.38 -0.31
C THR A 92 -11.84 -2.77 -0.63
N VAL A 93 -12.72 -3.59 -1.22
CA VAL A 93 -12.38 -4.93 -1.64
C VAL A 93 -11.74 -4.85 -3.02
N LEU A 94 -10.55 -5.42 -3.14
CA LEU A 94 -9.81 -5.43 -4.40
C LEU A 94 -10.28 -6.61 -5.26
N PRO A 95 -9.97 -6.59 -6.56
CA PRO A 95 -10.45 -7.65 -7.48
C PRO A 95 -10.15 -9.07 -7.03
N GLU A 96 -9.04 -9.29 -6.32
CA GLU A 96 -8.67 -10.62 -5.84
C GLU A 96 -9.28 -10.97 -4.49
N GLY A 97 -10.05 -10.08 -3.90
CA GLY A 97 -10.76 -10.33 -2.65
C GLY A 97 -10.11 -9.76 -1.41
N ASP A 98 -8.86 -9.33 -1.47
CA ASP A 98 -8.21 -8.68 -0.35
C ASP A 98 -8.87 -7.31 -0.11
N GLU A 99 -8.80 -6.87 1.13
CA GLU A 99 -9.43 -5.62 1.53
C GLU A 99 -8.37 -4.65 2.05
N MET A 100 -8.52 -3.37 1.71
CA MET A 100 -7.59 -2.35 2.18
C MET A 100 -8.32 -1.08 2.55
N ALA A 101 -7.71 -0.29 3.41
CA ALA A 101 -8.18 1.04 3.77
C ALA A 101 -6.98 1.94 3.98
N VAL A 102 -7.15 3.22 3.73
CA VAL A 102 -6.08 4.21 3.91
C VAL A 102 -6.50 5.20 4.97
N LEU A 103 -5.59 5.46 5.90
CA LEU A 103 -5.85 6.36 7.03
C LEU A 103 -4.73 7.38 7.15
N LEU A 104 -5.02 8.45 7.90
CA LEU A 104 -4.01 9.37 8.38
C LEU A 104 -3.84 9.13 9.87
N ASP A 105 -2.59 9.06 10.33
CA ASP A 105 -2.32 8.97 11.76
C ASP A 105 -2.55 10.34 12.42
N PRO A 106 -2.47 10.45 13.75
CA PRO A 106 -2.74 11.73 14.42
C PRO A 106 -1.85 12.89 14.00
N LEU A 107 -0.69 12.61 13.41
CA LEU A 107 0.23 13.65 12.95
C LEU A 107 0.09 13.89 11.43
N GLY A 108 -0.86 13.25 10.78
CA GLY A 108 -1.12 13.46 9.36
C GLY A 108 -0.33 12.56 8.41
N MET A 109 0.31 11.52 8.93
CA MET A 109 1.05 10.59 8.09
C MET A 109 0.12 9.52 7.54
N SER A 110 0.20 9.28 6.23
CA SER A 110 -0.64 8.29 5.56
C SER A 110 -0.09 6.89 5.77
N PHE A 111 -0.99 5.96 6.05
CA PHE A 111 -0.67 4.54 6.12
C PHE A 111 -1.88 3.75 5.67
N ALA A 112 -1.69 2.47 5.40
CA ALA A 112 -2.78 1.61 4.98
C ALA A 112 -2.85 0.36 5.85
N VAL A 113 -4.04 -0.20 5.95
CA VAL A 113 -4.27 -1.50 6.57
C VAL A 113 -4.77 -2.46 5.49
N TRP A 114 -4.38 -3.71 5.63
CA TRP A 114 -4.63 -4.74 4.64
C TRP A 114 -5.15 -5.98 5.31
N ARG A 115 -6.23 -6.54 4.78
CA ARG A 115 -6.75 -7.82 5.25
C ARG A 115 -6.77 -8.80 4.07
N SER A 116 -6.05 -9.89 4.21
CA SER A 116 -6.05 -10.94 3.20
C SER A 116 -7.41 -11.64 3.20
N HIS A 117 -7.88 -12.01 2.01
CA HIS A 117 -9.13 -12.76 1.86
C HIS A 117 -8.97 -14.24 2.24
N ARG A 118 -7.75 -14.70 2.50
CA ARG A 118 -7.49 -16.08 2.86
C ARG A 118 -7.42 -16.30 4.36
#